data_1b79aae56591c09a23fbe8119d0a2c9c
#
_entry.id   1b79aae56591c09a23fbe8119d0a2c9c
#
_cell.length_a   1.000
_cell.length_b   1.000
_cell.length_c   1.000
_cell.angle_alpha   90.00
_cell.angle_beta   90.00
_cell.angle_gamma   90.00
#
_symmetry.space_group_name_H-M   'P 1'
#
loop_
_entity.id
_entity.type
_entity.pdbx_description
1 polymer ?
#
loop_
_entity_poly.entity_id
_entity_poly.type
_entity_poly.pdbx_seq_one_letter_code
_entity_poly.pdbx_strand_id
1 'polypeptide(L)'
;MNIAASTEKQTFLNSLLSQAAFGKIQSTINLNEQGVLARCDAPKTAGGAWTADMRFCFSPFRFDGTEEEKESGQVLFTGKGFGGRPLLAIMQGNDKAQKARATFAYSACAAQAIKEGALLPANGAGGVLYKETKNGADLLFLPQNIFELCAHNADAADYTKLQAVWQDKNLSGARAVSFVRAVLIYQALCGQLPFAAQDLEERQADILDARYLALKDTLNGASQKLSGQLCYALEYGSAAFEAKMRESGLSAKGDKKDGAQIEWLDKEFALAELAAELGLLSDGSVAAVERKSAVGQEEFEAAAKKLLQKKSARAKASRALRRNRALFIFGVFLIAASLFFGRSVRNDKLNSPTTISLSARETAEVFYSGFHTMNTILMQAAGKGKDAQKMIESTANLHVASKMRDAFNQTVGTVTPEIYVYRSDLADKWIYGITNFKLGEDASTLTQADDRKSAPTPKQKPLPQKEREGQTKALAASYYRVHNEGPQSDISVEKVQGTVTLTFAKKRWLVTGLDLTSQQSSCSLKEFLDAREAALNECAGDALLAARKLKEKYEWIPSDKEMAAARIETETRMRQE
;
A
#
# COMPACT_ATOMS: atom_id res chain seq x y z
N MET A 1 27.84 -30.12 30.95
CA MET A 1 27.06 -31.27 30.43
C MET A 1 27.93 -32.49 30.48
N ASN A 2 27.81 -33.30 31.52
CA ASN A 2 28.56 -34.55 31.65
C ASN A 2 27.68 -35.71 31.22
N ILE A 3 28.01 -36.37 30.15
CA ILE A 3 27.37 -37.62 29.75
C ILE A 3 28.25 -38.74 30.26
N ALA A 4 27.84 -39.37 31.34
CA ALA A 4 28.51 -40.57 31.82
C ALA A 4 28.13 -41.74 30.91
N ALA A 5 29.08 -42.26 30.18
CA ALA A 5 28.90 -43.46 29.36
C ALA A 5 28.96 -44.69 30.23
N SER A 6 27.83 -45.13 30.77
CA SER A 6 27.67 -46.53 31.15
C SER A 6 26.96 -47.26 30.00
N THR A 7 27.22 -48.54 29.86
CA THR A 7 26.66 -49.38 28.79
C THR A 7 25.12 -49.42 28.75
N GLU A 8 24.47 -49.01 29.83
CA GLU A 8 23.02 -49.09 30.00
C GLU A 8 22.34 -47.76 30.47
N LYS A 9 23.13 -46.78 30.95
CA LYS A 9 22.60 -45.50 31.48
C LYS A 9 23.32 -44.34 30.85
N GLN A 10 22.56 -43.39 30.33
CA GLN A 10 23.10 -42.18 29.73
C GLN A 10 22.48 -40.96 30.41
N THR A 11 23.32 -40.16 31.07
CA THR A 11 22.91 -38.90 31.67
C THR A 11 22.73 -37.85 30.58
N PHE A 12 21.53 -37.34 30.46
CA PHE A 12 21.18 -36.34 29.49
C PHE A 12 20.79 -35.02 30.18
N LEU A 13 21.53 -33.95 29.91
CA LEU A 13 21.19 -32.60 30.33
C LEU A 13 21.10 -32.35 31.83
N ASN A 14 22.14 -32.65 32.57
CA ASN A 14 22.23 -32.49 34.02
C ASN A 14 21.90 -31.07 34.53
N SER A 15 22.07 -30.06 33.72
CA SER A 15 21.85 -28.65 34.10
C SER A 15 20.46 -28.09 33.74
N LEU A 16 19.66 -28.83 32.97
CA LEU A 16 18.43 -28.30 32.35
C LEU A 16 17.16 -28.64 33.13
N LEU A 17 17.22 -29.55 34.08
CA LEU A 17 16.04 -30.00 34.80
C LEU A 17 16.23 -29.76 36.31
N SER A 18 15.52 -28.80 36.85
CA SER A 18 15.38 -28.68 38.32
C SER A 18 14.38 -29.71 38.83
N GLN A 19 14.54 -30.17 40.11
CA GLN A 19 13.63 -31.11 40.76
C GLN A 19 12.13 -30.73 40.61
N ALA A 20 11.81 -29.43 40.66
CA ALA A 20 10.43 -28.95 40.50
C ALA A 20 9.86 -29.13 39.07
N ALA A 21 10.73 -29.17 38.05
CA ALA A 21 10.32 -29.35 36.66
C ALA A 21 10.15 -30.84 36.31
N PHE A 22 10.86 -31.75 37.01
CA PHE A 22 10.87 -33.17 36.71
C PHE A 22 9.47 -33.82 36.79
N GLY A 23 8.74 -33.65 37.88
CA GLY A 23 7.38 -34.21 38.03
C GLY A 23 6.41 -33.74 36.94
N LYS A 24 6.59 -32.52 36.46
CA LYS A 24 5.79 -31.93 35.37
C LYS A 24 6.21 -32.48 34.00
N ILE A 25 7.49 -32.72 33.80
CA ILE A 25 8.07 -33.26 32.57
C ILE A 25 7.76 -34.75 32.45
N GLN A 26 7.87 -35.53 33.52
CA GLN A 26 7.62 -36.95 33.52
C GLN A 26 6.21 -37.32 33.01
N SER A 27 5.21 -36.47 33.28
CA SER A 27 3.83 -36.70 32.80
C SER A 27 3.65 -36.36 31.33
N THR A 28 4.57 -35.64 30.70
CA THR A 28 4.48 -35.15 29.30
C THR A 28 5.48 -35.78 28.35
N ILE A 29 6.49 -36.49 28.86
CA ILE A 29 7.49 -37.15 28.03
C ILE A 29 6.89 -38.37 27.29
N ASN A 30 6.92 -38.30 25.96
CA ASN A 30 6.60 -39.41 25.09
C ASN A 30 7.90 -40.15 24.73
N LEU A 31 8.26 -41.18 25.50
CA LEU A 31 9.46 -42.00 25.26
C LEU A 31 9.39 -42.82 23.95
N ASN A 32 8.20 -42.92 23.33
CA ASN A 32 8.06 -43.60 22.04
C ASN A 32 8.57 -42.75 20.87
N GLU A 33 8.86 -41.48 21.10
CA GLU A 33 9.43 -40.64 20.07
C GLU A 33 10.84 -41.12 19.71
N GLN A 34 11.12 -41.04 18.41
CA GLN A 34 12.36 -41.60 17.86
C GLN A 34 13.35 -40.49 17.53
N GLY A 35 14.56 -40.65 18.04
CA GLY A 35 15.77 -40.05 17.50
C GLY A 35 16.34 -40.87 16.37
N VAL A 36 17.50 -40.49 15.88
CA VAL A 36 18.21 -41.19 14.80
C VAL A 36 19.66 -41.46 15.21
N LEU A 37 20.06 -42.71 15.18
CA LEU A 37 21.46 -43.12 15.29
C LEU A 37 22.01 -43.34 13.88
N ALA A 38 22.94 -42.48 13.46
CA ALA A 38 23.66 -42.54 12.21
C ALA A 38 25.05 -43.12 12.47
N ARG A 39 25.31 -44.34 12.00
CA ARG A 39 26.60 -44.99 12.09
C ARG A 39 27.35 -44.90 10.78
N CYS A 40 28.60 -44.47 10.84
CA CYS A 40 29.44 -44.39 9.67
C CYS A 40 29.82 -45.80 9.20
N ASP A 41 29.47 -46.10 7.94
CA ASP A 41 29.98 -47.25 7.24
C ASP A 41 31.36 -46.92 6.66
N ALA A 42 32.34 -47.71 6.97
CA ALA A 42 33.69 -47.54 6.43
C ALA A 42 33.66 -47.60 4.91
N PRO A 43 34.16 -46.59 4.21
CA PRO A 43 34.40 -46.71 2.78
C PRO A 43 35.45 -47.80 2.56
N LYS A 44 35.12 -48.81 1.75
CA LYS A 44 36.04 -49.90 1.39
C LYS A 44 37.19 -49.46 0.47
N THR A 45 37.36 -48.16 0.26
CA THR A 45 38.34 -47.57 -0.64
C THR A 45 39.64 -47.25 0.10
N ALA A 46 40.78 -47.43 -0.56
CA ALA A 46 42.13 -47.17 -0.03
C ALA A 46 42.45 -45.70 0.32
N GLY A 47 41.44 -44.81 0.32
CA GLY A 47 41.61 -43.37 0.45
C GLY A 47 41.40 -42.74 1.83
N GLY A 48 41.13 -43.58 2.86
CA GLY A 48 40.86 -43.08 4.23
C GLY A 48 39.35 -42.85 4.52
N ALA A 49 39.01 -42.56 5.80
CA ALA A 49 37.64 -42.52 6.30
C ALA A 49 36.93 -41.14 6.07
N TRP A 50 37.71 -40.08 5.86
CA TRP A 50 37.20 -38.71 5.79
C TRP A 50 37.16 -38.19 4.36
N THR A 51 36.26 -38.74 3.57
CA THR A 51 36.10 -38.41 2.14
C THR A 51 34.65 -38.03 1.83
N ALA A 52 34.44 -37.44 0.65
CA ALA A 52 33.10 -37.15 0.17
C ALA A 52 32.19 -38.37 0.01
N ASP A 53 32.79 -39.59 0.00
CA ASP A 53 32.08 -40.86 -0.10
C ASP A 53 31.72 -41.49 1.27
N MET A 54 31.92 -40.73 2.37
CA MET A 54 31.49 -41.12 3.71
C MET A 54 29.99 -41.41 3.72
N ARG A 55 29.62 -42.60 4.18
CA ARG A 55 28.22 -43.06 4.21
C ARG A 55 27.77 -43.41 5.62
N PHE A 56 26.45 -43.30 5.83
CA PHE A 56 25.84 -43.56 7.11
C PHE A 56 24.70 -44.58 6.98
N CYS A 57 24.62 -45.47 7.94
CA CYS A 57 23.48 -46.35 8.15
C CYS A 57 22.59 -45.72 9.23
N PHE A 58 21.34 -45.42 8.90
CA PHE A 58 20.40 -44.82 9.82
C PHE A 58 19.57 -45.85 10.55
N SER A 59 19.45 -45.72 11.87
CA SER A 59 18.59 -46.58 12.69
C SER A 59 17.84 -45.73 13.72
N PRO A 60 16.59 -46.12 14.06
CA PRO A 60 15.83 -45.41 15.08
C PRO A 60 16.49 -45.54 16.45
N PHE A 61 16.42 -44.50 17.26
CA PHE A 61 16.92 -44.46 18.63
C PHE A 61 15.79 -44.05 19.57
N ARG A 62 15.65 -44.76 20.71
CA ARG A 62 14.67 -44.44 21.75
C ARG A 62 15.31 -44.59 23.11
N PHE A 63 14.78 -43.86 24.08
CA PHE A 63 15.04 -44.12 25.49
C PHE A 63 14.02 -45.16 26.00
N ASP A 64 14.48 -46.03 26.91
CA ASP A 64 13.63 -47.07 27.50
C ASP A 64 12.89 -46.58 28.75
N GLY A 65 13.44 -45.59 29.46
CA GLY A 65 12.86 -45.02 30.65
C GLY A 65 13.58 -43.76 31.17
N THR A 66 13.16 -43.31 32.32
CA THR A 66 13.79 -42.21 33.04
C THR A 66 13.98 -42.60 34.51
N GLU A 67 15.12 -42.26 35.11
CA GLU A 67 15.41 -42.41 36.52
C GLU A 67 15.88 -41.10 37.14
N GLU A 68 15.52 -40.82 38.38
CA GLU A 68 16.06 -39.71 39.13
C GLU A 68 17.25 -40.15 39.98
N GLU A 69 18.39 -39.51 39.81
CA GLU A 69 19.57 -39.77 40.62
C GLU A 69 19.41 -39.10 41.99
N LYS A 70 19.29 -39.89 43.03
CA LYS A 70 18.93 -39.42 44.39
C LYS A 70 19.91 -38.43 44.99
N GLU A 71 21.18 -38.47 44.62
CA GLU A 71 22.22 -37.61 45.15
C GLU A 71 22.29 -36.23 44.49
N SER A 72 22.04 -36.17 43.17
CA SER A 72 22.17 -34.97 42.36
C SER A 72 20.81 -34.33 41.99
N GLY A 73 19.72 -35.07 42.15
CA GLY A 73 18.40 -34.68 41.66
C GLY A 73 18.34 -34.59 40.14
N GLN A 74 19.27 -35.25 39.42
CA GLN A 74 19.36 -35.19 37.96
C GLN A 74 18.48 -36.26 37.33
N VAL A 75 17.92 -35.94 36.16
CA VAL A 75 17.15 -36.87 35.38
C VAL A 75 18.07 -37.65 34.44
N LEU A 76 18.05 -38.97 34.59
CA LEU A 76 18.77 -39.89 33.72
C LEU A 76 17.78 -40.53 32.76
N PHE A 77 18.08 -40.44 31.46
CA PHE A 77 17.37 -41.20 30.45
C PHE A 77 18.09 -42.54 30.31
N THR A 78 17.36 -43.62 30.54
CA THR A 78 17.89 -44.97 30.46
C THR A 78 17.62 -45.58 29.09
N GLY A 79 18.54 -46.39 28.57
CA GLY A 79 18.41 -47.03 27.28
C GLY A 79 19.76 -47.47 26.72
N LYS A 80 19.80 -47.67 25.39
CA LYS A 80 20.99 -48.12 24.69
C LYS A 80 22.10 -47.05 24.77
N GLY A 81 23.25 -47.41 25.34
CA GLY A 81 24.39 -46.49 25.50
C GLY A 81 24.99 -46.09 24.15
N PHE A 82 25.45 -44.83 24.06
CA PHE A 82 26.15 -44.30 22.87
C PHE A 82 27.55 -43.79 23.20
N GLY A 83 28.02 -43.56 24.25
CA GLY A 83 29.41 -43.16 24.61
C GLY A 83 30.01 -42.00 23.79
N GLY A 84 29.21 -41.10 23.26
CA GLY A 84 29.63 -39.92 22.49
C GLY A 84 29.64 -38.65 23.32
N ARG A 85 30.27 -37.56 22.78
CA ARG A 85 30.27 -36.24 23.39
C ARG A 85 29.27 -35.33 22.70
N PRO A 86 28.63 -34.35 23.39
CA PRO A 86 27.79 -33.37 22.75
C PRO A 86 28.55 -32.60 21.66
N LEU A 87 27.93 -32.46 20.49
CA LEU A 87 28.52 -31.71 19.39
C LEU A 87 28.75 -30.25 19.81
N LEU A 88 27.87 -29.68 20.64
CA LEU A 88 28.03 -28.35 21.21
C LEU A 88 29.35 -28.20 22.00
N ALA A 89 29.70 -29.16 22.81
CA ALA A 89 30.95 -29.15 23.59
C ALA A 89 32.18 -29.19 22.66
N ILE A 90 32.09 -29.89 21.53
CA ILE A 90 33.14 -29.91 20.52
C ILE A 90 33.24 -28.55 19.84
N MET A 91 32.10 -27.96 19.43
CA MET A 91 32.09 -26.66 18.76
C MET A 91 32.57 -25.49 19.66
N GLN A 92 32.42 -25.64 20.98
CA GLN A 92 32.91 -24.67 21.98
C GLN A 92 34.38 -24.96 22.40
N GLY A 93 34.88 -26.16 22.16
CA GLY A 93 36.26 -26.57 22.49
C GLY A 93 37.32 -25.77 21.70
N ASN A 94 38.59 -26.02 21.95
CA ASN A 94 39.72 -25.38 21.26
C ASN A 94 40.36 -26.24 20.17
N ASP A 95 39.99 -27.55 20.07
CA ASP A 95 40.53 -28.48 19.10
C ASP A 95 39.93 -28.23 17.70
N LYS A 96 40.68 -27.54 16.85
CA LYS A 96 40.29 -27.21 15.47
C LYS A 96 40.12 -28.47 14.62
N ALA A 97 40.94 -29.50 14.85
CA ALA A 97 40.85 -30.73 14.07
C ALA A 97 39.58 -31.52 14.43
N GLN A 98 39.24 -31.59 15.71
CA GLN A 98 38.00 -32.22 16.13
C GLN A 98 36.75 -31.44 15.64
N LYS A 99 36.78 -30.12 15.67
CA LYS A 99 35.72 -29.31 15.10
C LYS A 99 35.53 -29.57 13.60
N ALA A 100 36.63 -29.59 12.83
CA ALA A 100 36.58 -29.87 11.40
C ALA A 100 35.99 -31.25 11.10
N ARG A 101 36.46 -32.30 11.79
CA ARG A 101 35.95 -33.65 11.63
C ARG A 101 34.47 -33.77 12.00
N ALA A 102 34.07 -33.19 13.13
CA ALA A 102 32.68 -33.23 13.59
C ALA A 102 31.74 -32.45 12.62
N THR A 103 32.16 -31.29 12.15
CA THR A 103 31.40 -30.49 11.17
C THR A 103 31.26 -31.21 9.83
N PHE A 104 32.34 -31.84 9.36
CA PHE A 104 32.32 -32.61 8.12
C PHE A 104 31.41 -33.83 8.24
N ALA A 105 31.54 -34.63 9.32
CA ALA A 105 30.70 -35.81 9.58
C ALA A 105 29.20 -35.42 9.65
N TYR A 106 28.88 -34.37 10.39
CA TYR A 106 27.50 -33.85 10.43
C TYR A 106 27.00 -33.46 9.03
N SER A 107 27.82 -32.77 8.26
CA SER A 107 27.44 -32.30 6.92
C SER A 107 27.25 -33.46 5.93
N ALA A 108 28.10 -34.46 5.97
CA ALA A 108 27.97 -35.67 5.16
C ALA A 108 26.73 -36.51 5.55
N CYS A 109 26.50 -36.67 6.85
CA CYS A 109 25.32 -37.36 7.39
C CYS A 109 24.01 -36.62 6.96
N ALA A 110 23.96 -35.30 7.12
CA ALA A 110 22.81 -34.51 6.74
C ALA A 110 22.55 -34.56 5.23
N ALA A 111 23.60 -34.49 4.39
CA ALA A 111 23.47 -34.56 2.93
C ALA A 111 22.89 -35.93 2.51
N GLN A 112 23.41 -37.01 3.08
CA GLN A 112 22.92 -38.36 2.78
C GLN A 112 21.47 -38.55 3.25
N ALA A 113 21.14 -38.12 4.47
CA ALA A 113 19.78 -38.21 5.00
C ALA A 113 18.77 -37.47 4.12
N ILE A 114 19.09 -36.22 3.68
CA ILE A 114 18.26 -35.44 2.77
C ILE A 114 18.06 -36.17 1.44
N LYS A 115 19.12 -36.76 0.89
CA LYS A 115 19.09 -37.50 -0.38
C LYS A 115 18.26 -38.78 -0.30
N GLU A 116 18.33 -39.50 0.81
CA GLU A 116 17.58 -40.75 1.05
C GLU A 116 16.16 -40.50 1.58
N GLY A 117 15.79 -39.22 1.86
CA GLY A 117 14.52 -38.89 2.48
C GLY A 117 14.43 -39.32 3.96
N ALA A 118 15.55 -39.57 4.61
CA ALA A 118 15.59 -39.89 6.03
C ALA A 118 15.34 -38.63 6.88
N LEU A 119 14.39 -38.73 7.80
CA LEU A 119 14.02 -37.63 8.69
C LEU A 119 15.00 -37.51 9.85
N LEU A 120 15.93 -36.57 9.78
CA LEU A 120 16.76 -36.21 10.91
C LEU A 120 16.05 -35.20 11.82
N PRO A 121 16.10 -35.38 13.16
CA PRO A 121 15.72 -34.31 14.06
C PRO A 121 16.58 -33.07 13.82
N ALA A 122 15.94 -31.90 13.62
CA ALA A 122 16.62 -30.63 13.39
C ALA A 122 17.11 -30.01 14.71
N ASN A 123 17.70 -30.85 15.57
CA ASN A 123 18.29 -30.41 16.83
C ASN A 123 19.54 -29.58 16.55
N GLY A 124 19.72 -28.50 17.30
CA GLY A 124 20.96 -27.75 17.27
C GLY A 124 22.16 -28.61 17.74
N ALA A 125 23.35 -28.01 17.79
CA ALA A 125 24.54 -28.70 18.27
C ALA A 125 24.39 -29.33 19.67
N GLY A 126 23.46 -28.81 20.48
CA GLY A 126 23.15 -29.37 21.81
C GLY A 126 22.41 -30.71 21.78
N GLY A 127 21.63 -30.99 20.74
CA GLY A 127 20.82 -32.20 20.62
C GLY A 127 21.46 -33.31 19.79
N VAL A 128 22.74 -33.19 19.46
CA VAL A 128 23.49 -34.19 18.68
C VAL A 128 24.73 -34.63 19.46
N LEU A 129 24.90 -35.92 19.60
CA LEU A 129 26.10 -36.52 20.18
C LEU A 129 27.01 -37.05 19.06
N TYR A 130 28.29 -36.81 19.21
CA TYR A 130 29.34 -37.19 18.25
C TYR A 130 30.34 -38.15 18.89
N LYS A 131 30.68 -39.19 18.17
CA LYS A 131 31.66 -40.21 18.58
C LYS A 131 32.62 -40.52 17.43
N GLU A 132 33.89 -40.29 17.62
CA GLU A 132 34.90 -40.74 16.67
C GLU A 132 35.04 -42.26 16.70
N THR A 133 35.17 -42.83 15.52
CA THR A 133 35.37 -44.27 15.32
C THR A 133 36.61 -44.48 14.43
N LYS A 134 37.07 -45.69 14.32
CA LYS A 134 38.19 -46.04 13.40
C LYS A 134 37.84 -45.74 11.93
N ASN A 135 36.57 -45.70 11.60
CA ASN A 135 36.04 -45.58 10.25
C ASN A 135 35.36 -44.25 9.99
N GLY A 136 35.65 -43.22 10.78
CA GLY A 136 35.02 -41.92 10.67
C GLY A 136 34.33 -41.49 11.97
N ALA A 137 33.04 -41.23 11.97
CA ALA A 137 32.30 -40.83 13.15
C ALA A 137 30.86 -41.32 13.14
N ASP A 138 30.36 -41.73 14.31
CA ASP A 138 28.95 -41.96 14.54
C ASP A 138 28.28 -40.71 15.11
N LEU A 139 27.02 -40.47 14.74
CA LEU A 139 26.20 -39.36 15.21
C LEU A 139 24.90 -39.91 15.81
N LEU A 140 24.53 -39.38 16.98
CA LEU A 140 23.23 -39.66 17.59
C LEU A 140 22.44 -38.35 17.65
N PHE A 141 21.38 -38.28 16.86
CA PHE A 141 20.38 -37.24 16.93
C PHE A 141 19.34 -37.65 17.98
N LEU A 142 19.25 -36.88 19.05
CA LEU A 142 18.28 -37.13 20.11
C LEU A 142 16.85 -36.98 19.61
N PRO A 143 15.85 -37.66 20.21
CA PRO A 143 14.45 -37.42 19.90
C PRO A 143 14.09 -35.94 20.02
N GLN A 144 13.48 -35.39 18.99
CA GLN A 144 13.33 -33.92 18.87
C GLN A 144 12.48 -33.31 19.99
N ASN A 145 11.28 -33.86 20.24
CA ASN A 145 10.39 -33.33 21.27
C ASN A 145 10.96 -33.50 22.68
N ILE A 146 11.69 -34.58 22.95
CA ILE A 146 12.37 -34.77 24.23
C ILE A 146 13.47 -33.73 24.41
N PHE A 147 14.30 -33.52 23.37
CA PHE A 147 15.33 -32.48 23.41
C PHE A 147 14.75 -31.08 23.55
N GLU A 148 13.73 -30.74 22.76
CA GLU A 148 13.06 -29.45 22.82
C GLU A 148 12.42 -29.19 24.19
N LEU A 149 11.76 -30.19 24.75
CA LEU A 149 11.18 -30.09 26.08
C LEU A 149 12.25 -29.80 27.15
N CYS A 150 13.37 -30.49 27.08
CA CYS A 150 14.49 -30.26 28.00
C CYS A 150 15.12 -28.88 27.79
N ALA A 151 15.29 -28.45 26.54
CA ALA A 151 15.87 -27.17 26.21
C ALA A 151 14.97 -25.99 26.65
N HIS A 152 13.65 -26.13 26.51
CA HIS A 152 12.68 -25.10 26.95
C HIS A 152 12.58 -24.95 28.48
N ASN A 153 12.93 -25.99 29.22
CA ASN A 153 12.97 -25.94 30.68
C ASN A 153 14.33 -25.47 31.23
N ALA A 154 15.31 -25.22 30.37
CA ALA A 154 16.56 -24.59 30.73
C ALA A 154 16.37 -23.08 30.99
N ASP A 155 17.35 -22.45 31.62
CA ASP A 155 17.38 -21.00 31.67
C ASP A 155 17.54 -20.41 30.25
N ALA A 156 17.23 -19.12 30.11
CA ALA A 156 17.26 -18.46 28.81
C ALA A 156 18.65 -18.47 28.13
N ALA A 157 19.73 -18.44 28.92
CA ALA A 157 21.09 -18.46 28.41
C ALA A 157 21.47 -19.86 27.89
N ASP A 158 21.10 -20.91 28.63
CA ASP A 158 21.35 -22.28 28.23
C ASP A 158 20.46 -22.71 27.07
N TYR A 159 19.18 -22.37 27.08
CA TYR A 159 18.29 -22.55 25.91
C TYR A 159 18.90 -21.92 24.66
N THR A 160 19.39 -20.69 24.78
CA THR A 160 20.01 -19.98 23.66
C THR A 160 21.21 -20.74 23.10
N LYS A 161 22.12 -21.23 23.98
CA LYS A 161 23.33 -21.97 23.57
C LYS A 161 23.00 -23.36 22.99
N LEU A 162 22.04 -24.04 23.58
CA LEU A 162 21.70 -25.41 23.24
C LEU A 162 20.96 -25.52 21.91
N GLN A 163 19.99 -24.66 21.70
CA GLN A 163 19.05 -24.79 20.60
C GLN A 163 18.92 -23.53 19.75
N ALA A 164 18.59 -22.38 20.34
CA ALA A 164 18.11 -21.23 19.61
C ALA A 164 19.14 -20.61 18.65
N VAL A 165 20.45 -20.71 18.94
CA VAL A 165 21.51 -20.22 18.03
C VAL A 165 21.67 -21.07 16.77
N TRP A 166 21.17 -22.30 16.77
CA TRP A 166 21.35 -23.29 15.71
C TRP A 166 20.15 -23.41 14.79
N GLN A 167 18.99 -22.94 15.20
CA GLN A 167 17.72 -23.18 14.53
C GLN A 167 17.06 -21.89 14.02
N ASP A 168 16.26 -22.03 12.97
CA ASP A 168 15.23 -21.08 12.60
C ASP A 168 13.86 -21.69 12.89
N LYS A 169 13.07 -21.04 13.75
CA LYS A 169 11.73 -21.50 14.16
C LYS A 169 10.73 -21.65 13.02
N ASN A 170 10.98 -20.99 11.89
CA ASN A 170 10.09 -21.02 10.73
C ASN A 170 10.40 -22.17 9.78
N LEU A 171 11.48 -22.93 10.03
CA LEU A 171 11.90 -24.02 9.17
C LEU A 171 11.57 -25.38 9.80
N SER A 172 11.25 -26.34 8.96
CA SER A 172 10.99 -27.72 9.34
C SER A 172 11.60 -28.71 8.33
N GLY A 173 11.73 -29.98 8.73
CA GLY A 173 12.23 -31.07 7.88
C GLY A 173 13.63 -30.78 7.32
N ALA A 174 13.86 -31.14 6.07
CA ALA A 174 15.16 -31.05 5.41
C ALA A 174 15.74 -29.60 5.41
N ARG A 175 14.90 -28.58 5.31
CA ARG A 175 15.34 -27.16 5.36
C ARG A 175 15.90 -26.81 6.74
N ALA A 176 15.24 -27.22 7.82
CA ALA A 176 15.74 -26.98 9.17
C ALA A 176 17.09 -27.68 9.39
N VAL A 177 17.26 -28.93 8.93
CA VAL A 177 18.54 -29.65 8.99
C VAL A 177 19.60 -28.93 8.16
N SER A 178 19.28 -28.48 6.97
CA SER A 178 20.22 -27.74 6.11
C SER A 178 20.65 -26.40 6.75
N PHE A 179 19.72 -25.68 7.41
CA PHE A 179 20.03 -24.46 8.16
C PHE A 179 21.02 -24.75 9.31
N VAL A 180 20.74 -25.76 10.15
CA VAL A 180 21.65 -26.16 11.24
C VAL A 180 23.02 -26.51 10.69
N ARG A 181 23.09 -27.26 9.58
CA ARG A 181 24.34 -27.61 8.89
C ARG A 181 25.12 -26.36 8.47
N ALA A 182 24.43 -25.36 7.87
CA ALA A 182 25.07 -24.12 7.44
C ALA A 182 25.61 -23.30 8.63
N VAL A 183 24.88 -23.23 9.74
CA VAL A 183 25.34 -22.57 10.97
C VAL A 183 26.59 -23.27 11.54
N LEU A 184 26.62 -24.62 11.58
CA LEU A 184 27.77 -25.39 12.05
C LEU A 184 29.01 -25.15 11.18
N ILE A 185 28.86 -25.21 9.86
CA ILE A 185 29.95 -24.94 8.91
C ILE A 185 30.49 -23.50 9.08
N TYR A 186 29.57 -22.54 9.14
CA TYR A 186 29.95 -21.13 9.30
C TYR A 186 30.75 -20.92 10.60
N GLN A 187 30.29 -21.48 11.71
CA GLN A 187 30.98 -21.41 12.99
C GLN A 187 32.35 -22.12 12.97
N ALA A 188 32.42 -23.29 12.36
CA ALA A 188 33.70 -24.01 12.26
C ALA A 188 34.77 -23.24 11.48
N LEU A 189 34.37 -22.56 10.40
CA LEU A 189 35.26 -21.80 9.52
C LEU A 189 35.59 -20.38 10.05
N CYS A 190 34.60 -19.68 10.60
CA CYS A 190 34.75 -18.30 11.03
C CYS A 190 34.98 -18.13 12.54
N GLY A 191 34.81 -19.18 13.34
CA GLY A 191 34.87 -19.12 14.81
C GLY A 191 33.72 -18.38 15.49
N GLN A 192 32.74 -17.88 14.72
CA GLN A 192 31.59 -17.14 15.21
C GLN A 192 30.31 -17.59 14.51
N LEU A 193 29.17 -17.34 15.15
CA LEU A 193 27.86 -17.63 14.58
C LEU A 193 27.46 -16.61 13.52
N PRO A 194 26.72 -17.02 12.46
CA PRO A 194 26.24 -16.07 11.45
C PRO A 194 25.25 -15.05 12.04
N PHE A 195 24.38 -15.50 12.96
CA PHE A 195 23.40 -14.66 13.68
C PHE A 195 23.80 -14.62 15.15
N ALA A 196 24.56 -13.59 15.54
CA ALA A 196 25.19 -13.50 16.85
C ALA A 196 24.32 -12.84 17.94
N ALA A 197 23.13 -12.32 17.60
CA ALA A 197 22.24 -11.69 18.58
C ALA A 197 21.85 -12.68 19.68
N GLN A 198 21.97 -12.27 20.93
CA GLN A 198 21.65 -13.12 22.10
C GLN A 198 20.15 -13.12 22.38
N ASP A 199 19.49 -12.00 22.14
CA ASP A 199 18.05 -11.90 22.23
C ASP A 199 17.35 -12.70 21.11
N LEU A 200 16.34 -13.50 21.48
CA LEU A 200 15.66 -14.40 20.56
C LEU A 200 14.86 -13.67 19.49
N GLU A 201 14.23 -12.56 19.86
CA GLU A 201 13.41 -11.77 18.91
C GLU A 201 14.32 -11.03 17.93
N GLU A 202 15.41 -10.45 18.43
CA GLU A 202 16.40 -9.79 17.58
C GLU A 202 17.05 -10.79 16.62
N ARG A 203 17.43 -11.99 17.10
CA ARG A 203 17.98 -13.03 16.23
C ARG A 203 16.99 -13.48 15.16
N GLN A 204 15.73 -13.72 15.53
CA GLN A 204 14.72 -14.10 14.56
C GLN A 204 14.49 -12.99 13.53
N ALA A 205 14.55 -11.73 13.96
CA ALA A 205 14.51 -10.60 13.06
C ALA A 205 15.75 -10.52 12.16
N ASP A 206 16.92 -10.89 12.67
CA ASP A 206 18.16 -10.96 11.87
C ASP A 206 18.11 -12.06 10.80
N ILE A 207 17.57 -13.22 11.13
CA ILE A 207 17.33 -14.31 10.17
C ILE A 207 16.36 -13.84 9.09
N LEU A 208 15.23 -13.25 9.48
CA LEU A 208 14.20 -12.76 8.57
C LEU A 208 14.73 -11.67 7.62
N ASP A 209 15.64 -10.83 8.11
CA ASP A 209 16.25 -9.74 7.32
C ASP A 209 17.55 -10.16 6.62
N ALA A 210 17.99 -11.41 6.76
CA ALA A 210 19.30 -11.92 6.31
C ALA A 210 20.47 -11.01 6.78
N ARG A 211 20.43 -10.55 8.05
CA ARG A 211 21.44 -9.65 8.64
C ARG A 211 22.63 -10.44 9.18
N TYR A 212 23.44 -10.96 8.30
CA TYR A 212 24.73 -11.59 8.60
C TYR A 212 25.76 -11.26 7.50
N LEU A 213 27.03 -11.54 7.73
CA LEU A 213 28.06 -11.47 6.70
C LEU A 213 28.16 -12.84 6.01
N ALA A 214 28.26 -12.87 4.68
CA ALA A 214 28.51 -14.11 3.97
C ALA A 214 29.92 -14.63 4.30
N LEU A 215 30.15 -15.94 4.12
CA LEU A 215 31.45 -16.55 4.40
C LEU A 215 32.60 -15.81 3.69
N LYS A 216 32.43 -15.48 2.41
CA LYS A 216 33.43 -14.74 1.61
C LYS A 216 33.69 -13.31 2.12
N ASP A 217 32.77 -12.72 2.87
CA ASP A 217 32.88 -11.38 3.45
C ASP A 217 33.40 -11.41 4.90
N THR A 218 33.49 -12.61 5.49
CA THR A 218 33.99 -12.84 6.84
C THR A 218 35.37 -13.50 6.85
N LEU A 219 35.65 -14.33 5.86
CA LEU A 219 36.88 -15.12 5.74
C LEU A 219 37.55 -14.80 4.41
N ASN A 220 38.65 -14.04 4.48
CA ASN A 220 39.39 -13.59 3.29
C ASN A 220 39.94 -14.79 2.49
N GLY A 221 39.64 -14.83 1.19
CA GLY A 221 40.03 -15.92 0.30
C GLY A 221 39.17 -17.19 0.42
N ALA A 222 38.02 -17.14 1.09
CA ALA A 222 37.10 -18.29 1.16
C ALA A 222 36.46 -18.60 -0.20
N SER A 223 36.12 -19.87 -0.40
CA SER A 223 35.41 -20.33 -1.61
C SER A 223 34.12 -19.55 -1.85
N GLN A 224 34.01 -18.94 -3.03
CA GLN A 224 32.77 -18.24 -3.42
C GLN A 224 31.60 -19.20 -3.59
N LYS A 225 31.87 -20.43 -4.04
CA LYS A 225 30.85 -21.45 -4.24
C LYS A 225 30.29 -21.92 -2.90
N LEU A 226 31.16 -22.30 -1.94
CA LEU A 226 30.74 -22.67 -0.59
C LEU A 226 30.03 -21.49 0.12
N SER A 227 30.54 -20.26 -0.05
CA SER A 227 29.89 -19.07 0.48
C SER A 227 28.47 -18.89 -0.07
N GLY A 228 28.27 -19.09 -1.37
CA GLY A 228 26.95 -19.04 -2.01
C GLY A 228 25.99 -20.10 -1.49
N GLN A 229 26.49 -21.33 -1.31
CA GLN A 229 25.72 -22.45 -0.75
C GLN A 229 25.29 -22.20 0.70
N LEU A 230 26.20 -21.68 1.53
CA LEU A 230 25.87 -21.29 2.91
C LEU A 230 24.85 -20.16 2.98
N CYS A 231 25.03 -19.11 2.14
CA CYS A 231 24.04 -18.02 2.06
C CYS A 231 22.65 -18.53 1.73
N TYR A 232 22.59 -19.46 0.77
CA TYR A 232 21.32 -20.05 0.37
C TYR A 232 20.61 -20.75 1.52
N ALA A 233 21.32 -21.62 2.25
CA ALA A 233 20.76 -22.36 3.39
C ALA A 233 20.43 -21.45 4.58
N LEU A 234 21.25 -20.42 4.86
CA LEU A 234 21.02 -19.47 5.94
C LEU A 234 19.86 -18.49 5.64
N GLU A 235 19.49 -18.33 4.38
CA GLU A 235 18.42 -17.40 3.95
C GLU A 235 17.04 -18.06 3.78
N TYR A 236 16.90 -19.38 3.98
CA TYR A 236 15.61 -20.08 3.82
C TYR A 236 14.44 -19.45 4.57
N GLY A 237 14.66 -18.92 5.77
CA GLY A 237 13.66 -18.23 6.57
C GLY A 237 13.54 -16.73 6.29
N SER A 238 14.31 -16.20 5.34
CA SER A 238 14.30 -14.76 5.06
C SER A 238 13.16 -14.33 4.15
N ALA A 239 12.66 -13.11 4.35
CA ALA A 239 11.64 -12.52 3.50
C ALA A 239 12.08 -12.39 2.03
N ALA A 240 13.39 -12.19 1.78
CA ALA A 240 13.96 -12.11 0.44
C ALA A 240 13.94 -13.46 -0.27
N PHE A 241 14.23 -14.53 0.46
CA PHE A 241 14.16 -15.90 -0.07
C PHE A 241 12.73 -16.30 -0.40
N GLU A 242 11.78 -16.04 0.49
CA GLU A 242 10.37 -16.30 0.23
C GLU A 242 9.84 -15.53 -1.00
N ALA A 243 10.30 -14.28 -1.21
CA ALA A 243 9.93 -13.52 -2.41
C ALA A 243 10.47 -14.20 -3.68
N LYS A 244 11.74 -14.62 -3.69
CA LYS A 244 12.35 -15.36 -4.80
C LYS A 244 11.62 -16.66 -5.12
N MET A 245 11.22 -17.41 -4.08
CA MET A 245 10.49 -18.67 -4.24
C MET A 245 9.11 -18.45 -4.85
N ARG A 246 8.41 -17.38 -4.46
CA ARG A 246 7.12 -17.01 -5.08
C ARG A 246 7.26 -16.62 -6.54
N GLU A 247 8.28 -15.82 -6.88
CA GLU A 247 8.57 -15.43 -8.27
C GLU A 247 8.89 -16.64 -9.17
N SER A 248 9.54 -17.67 -8.58
CA SER A 248 9.86 -18.91 -9.28
C SER A 248 8.67 -19.89 -9.38
N GLY A 249 7.49 -19.53 -8.87
CA GLY A 249 6.31 -20.40 -8.84
C GLY A 249 6.42 -21.57 -7.83
N LEU A 250 7.44 -21.55 -6.96
CA LEU A 250 7.66 -22.53 -5.92
C LEU A 250 7.06 -22.01 -4.60
N SER A 251 6.12 -22.73 -4.02
CA SER A 251 5.53 -22.35 -2.73
C SER A 251 6.53 -22.58 -1.60
N ALA A 252 6.72 -21.57 -0.75
CA ALA A 252 7.52 -21.70 0.48
C ALA A 252 6.83 -22.57 1.55
N LYS A 253 5.52 -22.80 1.43
CA LYS A 253 4.72 -23.67 2.31
C LYS A 253 4.51 -25.01 1.61
N GLY A 254 5.34 -25.98 1.99
CA GLY A 254 5.19 -27.42 1.91
C GLY A 254 4.11 -28.06 1.03
N ASP A 255 3.96 -27.65 -0.23
CA ASP A 255 3.11 -28.39 -1.15
C ASP A 255 3.90 -29.50 -1.83
N LYS A 256 3.29 -30.67 -1.88
CA LYS A 256 3.70 -32.02 -2.27
C LYS A 256 4.58 -32.24 -3.52
N LYS A 257 5.49 -31.31 -3.84
CA LYS A 257 6.54 -31.52 -4.84
C LYS A 257 7.93 -31.67 -4.17
N ASP A 258 7.99 -32.51 -3.15
CA ASP A 258 9.19 -32.70 -2.32
C ASP A 258 10.41 -33.16 -3.13
N GLY A 259 10.24 -33.90 -4.23
CA GLY A 259 11.35 -34.43 -5.02
C GLY A 259 12.26 -33.37 -5.64
N ALA A 260 11.70 -32.34 -6.25
CA ALA A 260 12.49 -31.27 -6.90
C ALA A 260 13.18 -30.34 -5.88
N GLN A 261 12.60 -30.17 -4.68
CA GLN A 261 13.19 -29.39 -3.60
C GLN A 261 14.33 -30.16 -2.90
N ILE A 262 14.21 -31.47 -2.75
CA ILE A 262 15.25 -32.33 -2.18
C ILE A 262 16.46 -32.38 -3.10
N GLU A 263 16.26 -32.54 -4.40
CA GLU A 263 17.35 -32.51 -5.40
C GLU A 263 18.11 -31.17 -5.39
N TRP A 264 17.43 -30.09 -5.07
CA TRP A 264 18.00 -28.75 -4.97
C TRP A 264 18.84 -28.57 -3.69
N LEU A 265 18.39 -29.07 -2.56
CA LEU A 265 19.14 -29.11 -1.29
C LEU A 265 20.42 -29.96 -1.38
N ASP A 266 20.42 -31.03 -2.16
CA ASP A 266 21.58 -31.90 -2.34
C ASP A 266 22.67 -31.24 -3.23
N LYS A 267 22.29 -30.43 -4.19
CA LYS A 267 23.23 -29.69 -5.04
C LYS A 267 23.98 -28.57 -4.30
N GLU A 268 23.53 -28.19 -3.11
CA GLU A 268 24.04 -27.02 -2.40
C GLU A 268 25.37 -27.26 -1.68
N PHE A 269 25.67 -28.47 -1.25
CA PHE A 269 26.87 -28.70 -0.44
C PHE A 269 27.80 -29.71 -1.08
N ALA A 270 28.80 -29.22 -1.79
CA ALA A 270 29.90 -30.04 -2.26
C ALA A 270 30.82 -30.41 -1.09
N LEU A 271 30.71 -31.65 -0.60
CA LEU A 271 31.48 -32.14 0.53
C LEU A 271 33.00 -32.06 0.28
N ALA A 272 33.44 -32.24 -0.95
CA ALA A 272 34.84 -32.08 -1.32
C ALA A 272 35.36 -30.65 -1.09
N GLU A 273 34.58 -29.63 -1.44
CA GLU A 273 34.92 -28.23 -1.15
C GLU A 273 34.90 -27.92 0.34
N LEU A 274 33.92 -28.47 1.07
CA LEU A 274 33.88 -28.32 2.52
C LEU A 274 35.11 -28.93 3.18
N ALA A 275 35.53 -30.16 2.77
CA ALA A 275 36.75 -30.77 3.28
C ALA A 275 37.98 -29.88 3.01
N ALA A 276 38.11 -29.36 1.78
CA ALA A 276 39.20 -28.47 1.41
C ALA A 276 39.23 -27.19 2.26
N GLU A 277 38.07 -26.53 2.47
CA GLU A 277 37.97 -25.32 3.29
C GLU A 277 38.23 -25.60 4.79
N LEU A 278 37.89 -26.77 5.29
CA LEU A 278 38.21 -27.22 6.65
C LEU A 278 39.68 -27.68 6.78
N GLY A 279 40.39 -27.81 5.67
CA GLY A 279 41.74 -28.40 5.64
C GLY A 279 41.77 -29.89 5.99
N LEU A 280 40.63 -30.60 5.87
CA LEU A 280 40.47 -31.96 6.29
C LEU A 280 41.04 -32.94 5.24
N LEU A 281 41.99 -33.73 5.64
CA LEU A 281 42.57 -34.79 4.82
C LEU A 281 41.82 -36.11 5.01
N SER A 282 42.03 -37.06 4.11
CA SER A 282 41.36 -38.38 4.11
C SER A 282 41.66 -39.23 5.33
N ASP A 283 42.79 -39.04 5.99
CA ASP A 283 43.19 -39.69 7.24
C ASP A 283 42.58 -39.03 8.48
N GLY A 284 41.84 -37.93 8.32
CA GLY A 284 41.24 -37.15 9.41
C GLY A 284 42.17 -36.13 10.04
N SER A 285 43.36 -35.96 9.57
CA SER A 285 44.24 -34.86 9.98
C SER A 285 43.78 -33.54 9.33
N VAL A 286 44.18 -32.43 9.92
CA VAL A 286 43.80 -31.08 9.42
C VAL A 286 45.07 -30.29 9.05
N ALA A 287 45.20 -29.98 7.78
CA ALA A 287 46.24 -29.14 7.27
C ALA A 287 45.92 -27.65 7.36
N ALA A 288 46.94 -26.80 7.36
CA ALA A 288 46.75 -25.39 7.24
C ALA A 288 46.19 -25.06 5.84
N VAL A 289 45.11 -24.33 5.78
CA VAL A 289 44.50 -23.88 4.50
C VAL A 289 45.14 -22.57 4.08
N GLU A 290 45.94 -22.62 3.01
CA GLU A 290 46.44 -21.40 2.37
C GLU A 290 45.35 -20.77 1.51
N ARG A 291 44.80 -19.65 1.96
CA ARG A 291 43.79 -18.88 1.21
C ARG A 291 44.47 -17.80 0.41
N LYS A 292 44.42 -17.90 -0.91
CA LYS A 292 44.88 -16.83 -1.80
C LYS A 292 43.87 -15.69 -1.78
N SER A 293 44.28 -14.57 -1.20
CA SER A 293 43.50 -13.33 -1.19
C SER A 293 44.07 -12.32 -2.16
N ALA A 294 43.19 -11.68 -2.92
CA ALA A 294 43.58 -10.57 -3.80
C ALA A 294 43.62 -9.21 -3.08
N VAL A 295 43.11 -9.15 -1.84
CA VAL A 295 42.93 -7.92 -1.08
C VAL A 295 43.66 -8.03 0.27
N GLY A 296 44.30 -6.96 0.71
CA GLY A 296 44.94 -6.89 2.02
C GLY A 296 43.94 -7.07 3.16
N GLN A 297 44.39 -7.62 4.28
CA GLN A 297 43.53 -7.95 5.43
C GLN A 297 42.80 -6.71 5.99
N GLU A 298 43.50 -5.57 6.10
CA GLU A 298 42.89 -4.33 6.63
C GLU A 298 41.79 -3.80 5.71
N GLU A 299 42.01 -3.82 4.40
CA GLU A 299 41.04 -3.36 3.41
C GLU A 299 39.79 -4.30 3.42
N PHE A 300 40.04 -5.60 3.55
CA PHE A 300 38.97 -6.61 3.69
C PHE A 300 38.12 -6.37 4.93
N GLU A 301 38.71 -6.15 6.09
CA GLU A 301 37.99 -5.86 7.33
C GLU A 301 37.20 -4.56 7.28
N ALA A 302 37.77 -3.51 6.66
CA ALA A 302 37.07 -2.26 6.44
C ALA A 302 35.85 -2.43 5.51
N ALA A 303 35.99 -3.21 4.44
CA ALA A 303 34.90 -3.53 3.54
C ALA A 303 33.80 -4.36 4.23
N ALA A 304 34.17 -5.36 5.01
CA ALA A 304 33.27 -6.18 5.81
C ALA A 304 32.46 -5.34 6.81
N LYS A 305 33.12 -4.43 7.53
CA LYS A 305 32.47 -3.49 8.46
C LYS A 305 31.47 -2.57 7.76
N LYS A 306 31.84 -2.00 6.60
CA LYS A 306 30.96 -1.16 5.79
C LYS A 306 29.74 -1.94 5.28
N LEU A 307 29.94 -3.17 4.84
CA LEU A 307 28.85 -4.05 4.39
C LEU A 307 27.88 -4.39 5.52
N LEU A 308 28.40 -4.69 6.72
CA LEU A 308 27.59 -4.95 7.91
C LEU A 308 26.76 -3.71 8.31
N GLN A 309 27.36 -2.51 8.26
CA GLN A 309 26.65 -1.27 8.52
C GLN A 309 25.51 -1.07 7.52
N LYS A 310 25.75 -1.30 6.22
CA LYS A 310 24.75 -1.22 5.15
C LYS A 310 23.60 -2.22 5.38
N LYS A 311 23.92 -3.47 5.70
CA LYS A 311 22.90 -4.50 6.02
C LYS A 311 22.10 -4.11 7.27
N SER A 312 22.75 -3.61 8.31
CA SER A 312 22.10 -3.14 9.54
C SER A 312 21.14 -1.96 9.29
N ALA A 313 21.55 -0.99 8.48
CA ALA A 313 20.71 0.15 8.10
C ALA A 313 19.46 -0.32 7.32
N ARG A 314 19.66 -1.25 6.36
CA ARG A 314 18.56 -1.85 5.58
C ARG A 314 17.60 -2.64 6.47
N ALA A 315 18.12 -3.44 7.40
CA ALA A 315 17.31 -4.20 8.35
C ALA A 315 16.48 -3.28 9.26
N LYS A 316 17.09 -2.21 9.80
CA LYS A 316 16.38 -1.19 10.59
C LYS A 316 15.26 -0.53 9.80
N ALA A 317 15.51 -0.14 8.54
CA ALA A 317 14.49 0.44 7.67
C ALA A 317 13.34 -0.55 7.37
N SER A 318 13.67 -1.81 7.06
CA SER A 318 12.69 -2.88 6.83
C SER A 318 11.83 -3.15 8.09
N ARG A 319 12.44 -3.19 9.28
CA ARG A 319 11.72 -3.37 10.56
C ARG A 319 10.81 -2.19 10.86
N ALA A 320 11.29 -0.95 10.64
CA ALA A 320 10.48 0.26 10.81
C ALA A 320 9.28 0.26 9.87
N LEU A 321 9.48 -0.14 8.61
CA LEU A 321 8.40 -0.25 7.63
C LEU A 321 7.37 -1.32 8.01
N ARG A 322 7.83 -2.50 8.45
CA ARG A 322 6.93 -3.58 8.91
C ARG A 322 6.13 -3.17 10.13
N ARG A 323 6.79 -2.54 11.14
CA ARG A 323 6.13 -2.07 12.36
C ARG A 323 5.11 -0.96 12.09
N ASN A 324 5.42 -0.05 11.15
CA ASN A 324 4.61 1.13 10.85
C ASN A 324 3.86 1.00 9.52
N ARG A 325 3.59 -0.20 9.06
CA ARG A 325 2.97 -0.46 7.74
C ARG A 325 1.65 0.28 7.54
N ALA A 326 0.81 0.31 8.57
CA ALA A 326 -0.47 1.02 8.51
C ALA A 326 -0.28 2.54 8.34
N LEU A 327 0.67 3.14 9.10
CA LEU A 327 0.99 4.57 8.98
C LEU A 327 1.59 4.91 7.61
N PHE A 328 2.42 4.02 7.06
CA PHE A 328 2.99 4.20 5.72
C PHE A 328 1.90 4.16 4.64
N ILE A 329 1.00 3.17 4.68
CA ILE A 329 -0.14 3.07 3.75
C ILE A 329 -1.02 4.32 3.88
N PHE A 330 -1.31 4.77 5.11
CA PHE A 330 -2.08 5.99 5.35
C PHE A 330 -1.38 7.23 4.79
N GLY A 331 -0.07 7.36 4.96
CA GLY A 331 0.73 8.44 4.37
C GLY A 331 0.67 8.48 2.84
N VAL A 332 0.81 7.32 2.19
CA VAL A 332 0.67 7.21 0.72
C VAL A 332 -0.74 7.59 0.28
N PHE A 333 -1.77 7.15 1.02
CA PHE A 333 -3.16 7.53 0.75
C PHE A 333 -3.38 9.04 0.85
N LEU A 334 -2.85 9.71 1.88
CA LEU A 334 -2.94 11.17 2.04
C LEU A 334 -2.26 11.92 0.89
N ILE A 335 -1.10 11.46 0.44
CA ILE A 335 -0.40 12.05 -0.72
C ILE A 335 -1.26 11.88 -1.98
N ALA A 336 -1.78 10.69 -2.24
CA ALA A 336 -2.65 10.42 -3.38
C ALA A 336 -3.93 11.26 -3.35
N ALA A 337 -4.58 11.38 -2.18
CA ALA A 337 -5.74 12.23 -1.98
C ALA A 337 -5.42 13.70 -2.23
N SER A 338 -4.31 14.20 -1.70
CA SER A 338 -3.86 15.60 -1.91
C SER A 338 -3.63 15.92 -3.39
N LEU A 339 -3.00 14.98 -4.14
CA LEU A 339 -2.79 15.11 -5.59
C LEU A 339 -4.13 15.09 -6.35
N PHE A 340 -5.04 14.22 -5.96
CA PHE A 340 -6.38 14.13 -6.55
C PHE A 340 -7.18 15.42 -6.31
N PHE A 341 -7.24 15.90 -5.06
CA PHE A 341 -7.90 17.18 -4.72
C PHE A 341 -7.25 18.36 -5.43
N GLY A 342 -5.92 18.44 -5.48
CA GLY A 342 -5.20 19.49 -6.19
C GLY A 342 -5.55 19.50 -7.68
N ARG A 343 -5.67 18.32 -8.30
CA ARG A 343 -6.07 18.19 -9.70
C ARG A 343 -7.54 18.56 -9.92
N SER A 344 -8.44 18.15 -9.01
CA SER A 344 -9.87 18.50 -9.05
C SER A 344 -10.06 20.01 -8.96
N VAL A 345 -9.48 20.67 -7.95
CA VAL A 345 -9.55 22.12 -7.79
C VAL A 345 -8.98 22.87 -9.01
N ARG A 346 -7.90 22.36 -9.61
CA ARG A 346 -7.35 22.93 -10.83
C ARG A 346 -8.30 22.78 -12.02
N ASN A 347 -8.90 21.61 -12.19
CA ASN A 347 -9.89 21.37 -13.25
C ASN A 347 -11.13 22.24 -13.08
N ASP A 348 -11.65 22.39 -11.85
CA ASP A 348 -12.79 23.23 -11.55
C ASP A 348 -12.51 24.70 -11.89
N LYS A 349 -11.30 25.18 -11.56
CA LYS A 349 -10.87 26.54 -11.95
C LYS A 349 -10.73 26.73 -13.47
N LEU A 350 -10.30 25.70 -14.20
CA LEU A 350 -10.17 25.74 -15.65
C LEU A 350 -11.52 25.68 -16.36
N ASN A 351 -12.50 24.99 -15.78
CA ASN A 351 -13.83 24.79 -16.35
C ASN A 351 -14.85 25.85 -15.86
N SER A 352 -14.50 26.65 -14.84
CA SER A 352 -15.38 27.70 -14.34
C SER A 352 -15.56 28.79 -15.39
N PRO A 353 -16.80 29.30 -15.59
CA PRO A 353 -17.04 30.44 -16.46
C PRO A 353 -16.18 31.65 -16.09
N THR A 354 -15.69 32.37 -17.07
CA THR A 354 -14.88 33.57 -16.87
C THR A 354 -15.24 34.65 -17.88
N THR A 355 -15.15 35.92 -17.47
CA THR A 355 -15.33 37.10 -18.33
C THR A 355 -14.01 37.64 -18.89
N ILE A 356 -12.90 36.89 -18.75
CA ILE A 356 -11.64 37.25 -19.40
C ILE A 356 -11.86 37.32 -20.92
N SER A 357 -11.38 38.34 -21.55
CA SER A 357 -11.54 38.67 -22.99
C SER A 357 -12.88 39.27 -23.41
N LEU A 358 -13.84 39.42 -22.53
CA LEU A 358 -15.08 40.10 -22.83
C LEU A 358 -14.94 41.62 -22.65
N SER A 359 -15.65 42.40 -23.49
CA SER A 359 -15.83 43.81 -23.29
C SER A 359 -16.73 44.12 -22.07
N ALA A 360 -16.76 45.37 -21.62
CA ALA A 360 -17.63 45.76 -20.52
C ALA A 360 -19.11 45.44 -20.82
N ARG A 361 -19.56 45.72 -22.06
CA ARG A 361 -20.94 45.42 -22.52
C ARG A 361 -21.24 43.91 -22.44
N GLU A 362 -20.38 43.10 -23.04
CA GLU A 362 -20.54 41.64 -23.03
C GLU A 362 -20.51 41.05 -21.60
N THR A 363 -19.70 41.61 -20.70
CA THR A 363 -19.70 41.21 -19.30
C THR A 363 -21.02 41.55 -18.59
N ALA A 364 -21.61 42.71 -18.85
CA ALA A 364 -22.94 43.07 -18.35
C ALA A 364 -24.02 42.12 -18.91
N GLU A 365 -23.97 41.80 -20.21
CA GLU A 365 -24.87 40.85 -20.86
C GLU A 365 -24.78 39.45 -20.19
N VAL A 366 -23.56 38.95 -19.91
CA VAL A 366 -23.37 37.67 -19.18
C VAL A 366 -23.94 37.71 -17.76
N PHE A 367 -23.76 38.85 -17.05
CA PHE A 367 -24.32 39.02 -15.70
C PHE A 367 -25.86 38.95 -15.71
N TYR A 368 -26.50 39.69 -16.62
CA TYR A 368 -27.95 39.72 -16.75
C TYR A 368 -28.53 38.41 -17.34
N SER A 369 -27.81 37.75 -18.22
CA SER A 369 -28.17 36.38 -18.67
C SER A 369 -28.21 35.41 -17.51
N GLY A 370 -27.20 35.48 -16.61
CA GLY A 370 -27.21 34.70 -15.37
C GLY A 370 -28.38 35.03 -14.44
N PHE A 371 -28.74 36.34 -14.33
CA PHE A 371 -29.89 36.78 -13.56
C PHE A 371 -31.22 36.28 -14.15
N HIS A 372 -31.37 36.35 -15.47
CA HIS A 372 -32.55 35.87 -16.19
C HIS A 372 -32.80 34.37 -15.98
N THR A 373 -31.73 33.56 -16.04
CA THR A 373 -31.81 32.09 -15.92
C THR A 373 -31.59 31.59 -14.50
N MET A 374 -31.50 32.45 -13.51
CA MET A 374 -31.11 32.13 -12.12
C MET A 374 -29.76 31.37 -12.02
N ASN A 375 -28.86 31.58 -12.98
CA ASN A 375 -27.53 30.95 -12.97
C ASN A 375 -26.53 31.83 -12.20
N THR A 376 -26.43 31.57 -10.90
CA THR A 376 -25.55 32.32 -10.00
C THR A 376 -24.07 32.18 -10.32
N ILE A 377 -23.66 31.07 -10.97
CA ILE A 377 -22.25 30.86 -11.40
C ILE A 377 -21.87 31.88 -12.48
N LEU A 378 -22.74 32.15 -13.45
CA LEU A 378 -22.52 33.17 -14.47
C LEU A 378 -22.49 34.58 -13.83
N MET A 379 -23.40 34.85 -12.92
CA MET A 379 -23.42 36.12 -12.21
C MET A 379 -22.14 36.33 -11.38
N GLN A 380 -21.65 35.33 -10.66
CA GLN A 380 -20.40 35.37 -9.90
C GLN A 380 -19.16 35.54 -10.79
N ALA A 381 -19.17 34.95 -11.98
CA ALA A 381 -18.10 35.15 -12.96
C ALA A 381 -18.02 36.61 -13.46
N ALA A 382 -19.15 37.26 -13.60
CA ALA A 382 -19.27 38.60 -14.16
C ALA A 382 -19.42 39.74 -13.12
N GLY A 383 -19.80 39.42 -11.87
CA GLY A 383 -20.11 40.41 -10.83
C GLY A 383 -19.13 40.39 -9.65
N LYS A 384 -18.84 41.58 -9.13
CA LYS A 384 -18.04 41.79 -7.91
C LYS A 384 -18.39 43.14 -7.30
N GLY A 385 -18.53 43.19 -6.02
CA GLY A 385 -18.91 44.43 -5.29
C GLY A 385 -20.21 44.22 -4.52
N LYS A 386 -20.55 45.19 -3.67
CA LYS A 386 -21.64 45.02 -2.70
C LYS A 386 -23.01 44.86 -3.38
N ASP A 387 -23.30 45.66 -4.41
CA ASP A 387 -24.62 45.68 -5.05
C ASP A 387 -24.79 44.46 -5.99
N ALA A 388 -23.76 44.13 -6.75
CA ALA A 388 -23.75 42.90 -7.54
C ALA A 388 -23.91 41.67 -6.64
N GLN A 389 -23.22 41.62 -5.49
CA GLN A 389 -23.32 40.52 -4.54
C GLN A 389 -24.72 40.38 -3.95
N LYS A 390 -25.38 41.49 -3.56
CA LYS A 390 -26.77 41.42 -3.08
C LYS A 390 -27.72 40.85 -4.12
N MET A 391 -27.53 41.23 -5.41
CA MET A 391 -28.35 40.69 -6.50
C MET A 391 -28.09 39.19 -6.71
N ILE A 392 -26.82 38.77 -6.62
CA ILE A 392 -26.43 37.34 -6.71
C ILE A 392 -27.07 36.54 -5.57
N GLU A 393 -26.99 37.03 -4.32
CA GLU A 393 -27.55 36.36 -3.15
C GLU A 393 -29.08 36.28 -3.23
N SER A 394 -29.76 37.34 -3.65
CA SER A 394 -31.21 37.32 -3.89
C SER A 394 -31.59 36.27 -4.95
N THR A 395 -30.84 36.21 -6.05
CA THR A 395 -31.05 35.25 -7.13
C THR A 395 -30.76 33.81 -6.67
N ALA A 396 -29.73 33.59 -5.83
CA ALA A 396 -29.42 32.31 -5.26
C ALA A 396 -30.56 31.77 -4.37
N ASN A 397 -31.14 32.67 -3.54
CA ASN A 397 -32.28 32.32 -2.70
C ASN A 397 -33.50 31.91 -3.53
N LEU A 398 -33.78 32.64 -4.61
CA LEU A 398 -34.86 32.30 -5.54
C LEU A 398 -34.60 30.98 -6.25
N HIS A 399 -33.36 30.73 -6.68
CA HIS A 399 -32.97 29.46 -7.30
C HIS A 399 -33.16 28.26 -6.34
N VAL A 400 -32.69 28.40 -5.09
CA VAL A 400 -32.87 27.35 -4.07
C VAL A 400 -34.36 27.12 -3.80
N ALA A 401 -35.14 28.18 -3.63
CA ALA A 401 -36.59 28.07 -3.43
C ALA A 401 -37.30 27.40 -4.63
N SER A 402 -36.88 27.74 -5.87
CA SER A 402 -37.37 27.07 -7.08
C SER A 402 -37.05 25.57 -7.07
N LYS A 403 -35.78 25.19 -6.77
CA LYS A 403 -35.37 23.77 -6.70
C LYS A 403 -36.04 23.01 -5.57
N MET A 404 -36.27 23.62 -4.44
CA MET A 404 -37.05 23.00 -3.36
C MET A 404 -38.50 22.73 -3.79
N ARG A 405 -39.15 23.69 -4.48
CA ARG A 405 -40.48 23.46 -5.03
C ARG A 405 -40.53 22.34 -6.06
N ASP A 406 -39.56 22.31 -6.98
CA ASP A 406 -39.42 21.22 -7.96
C ASP A 406 -39.28 19.83 -7.27
N ALA A 407 -38.56 19.78 -6.15
CA ALA A 407 -38.36 18.52 -5.40
C ALA A 407 -39.59 18.03 -4.65
N PHE A 408 -40.41 18.97 -4.14
CA PHE A 408 -41.61 18.62 -3.36
C PHE A 408 -42.87 18.46 -4.22
N ASN A 409 -42.95 19.16 -5.35
CA ASN A 409 -44.09 19.12 -6.27
C ASN A 409 -43.62 18.85 -7.70
N GLN A 410 -43.58 17.61 -8.11
CA GLN A 410 -43.04 17.14 -9.41
C GLN A 410 -43.65 17.83 -10.66
N THR A 411 -44.72 18.61 -10.52
CA THR A 411 -45.45 19.22 -11.63
C THR A 411 -45.24 20.72 -11.80
N VAL A 412 -44.61 21.42 -10.83
CA VAL A 412 -44.54 22.90 -10.81
C VAL A 412 -43.10 23.38 -11.03
N GLY A 413 -42.65 23.42 -12.26
CA GLY A 413 -41.36 24.04 -12.62
C GLY A 413 -41.44 25.56 -12.77
N THR A 414 -40.30 26.24 -12.62
CA THR A 414 -40.17 27.68 -12.97
C THR A 414 -39.75 27.81 -14.44
N VAL A 415 -40.44 28.68 -15.18
CA VAL A 415 -40.17 28.93 -16.59
C VAL A 415 -39.82 30.39 -16.81
N THR A 416 -39.07 30.68 -17.87
CA THR A 416 -38.76 32.06 -18.25
C THR A 416 -39.97 32.71 -18.93
N PRO A 417 -40.11 34.04 -18.88
CA PRO A 417 -41.27 34.74 -19.43
C PRO A 417 -41.52 34.45 -20.91
N GLU A 418 -40.49 34.33 -21.72
CA GLU A 418 -40.59 34.03 -23.16
C GLU A 418 -41.14 32.65 -23.42
N ILE A 419 -40.74 31.63 -22.65
CA ILE A 419 -41.30 30.28 -22.73
C ILE A 419 -42.75 30.26 -22.25
N TYR A 420 -43.05 31.02 -21.16
CA TYR A 420 -44.42 31.14 -20.64
C TYR A 420 -45.38 31.77 -21.64
N VAL A 421 -44.93 32.83 -22.34
CA VAL A 421 -45.74 33.49 -23.39
C VAL A 421 -45.88 32.59 -24.63
N TYR A 422 -44.82 31.87 -25.00
CA TYR A 422 -44.80 31.00 -26.20
C TYR A 422 -45.69 29.75 -26.06
N ARG A 423 -45.71 29.16 -24.88
CA ARG A 423 -46.41 27.90 -24.62
C ARG A 423 -47.70 28.10 -23.82
N SER A 424 -48.85 27.76 -24.39
CA SER A 424 -50.17 27.92 -23.75
C SER A 424 -50.42 26.90 -22.63
N ASP A 425 -49.74 25.73 -22.67
CA ASP A 425 -49.89 24.63 -21.70
C ASP A 425 -49.16 24.85 -20.37
N LEU A 426 -48.49 26.01 -20.20
CA LEU A 426 -47.71 26.33 -18.99
C LEU A 426 -48.39 27.34 -18.08
N ALA A 427 -49.69 27.51 -18.17
CA ALA A 427 -50.45 28.48 -17.36
C ALA A 427 -50.34 28.27 -15.85
N ASP A 428 -50.03 27.06 -15.42
CA ASP A 428 -49.87 26.66 -14.02
C ASP A 428 -48.43 26.75 -13.50
N LYS A 429 -47.52 27.29 -14.31
CA LYS A 429 -46.10 27.37 -13.95
C LYS A 429 -45.71 28.68 -13.24
N TRP A 430 -44.63 28.57 -12.46
CA TRP A 430 -43.97 29.76 -11.91
C TRP A 430 -43.21 30.47 -13.00
N ILE A 431 -43.30 31.80 -13.02
CA ILE A 431 -42.59 32.66 -13.97
C ILE A 431 -41.45 33.37 -13.23
N TYR A 432 -40.27 33.35 -13.81
CA TYR A 432 -39.18 34.20 -13.37
C TYR A 432 -38.23 34.53 -14.52
N GLY A 433 -37.87 35.81 -14.67
CA GLY A 433 -36.88 36.22 -15.62
C GLY A 433 -36.97 37.73 -15.92
N ILE A 434 -36.18 38.13 -16.90
CA ILE A 434 -36.23 39.51 -17.45
C ILE A 434 -36.58 39.50 -18.93
N THR A 435 -37.27 40.53 -19.37
CA THR A 435 -37.64 40.69 -20.77
C THR A 435 -37.25 42.07 -21.26
N ASN A 436 -37.14 42.19 -22.59
CA ASN A 436 -36.81 43.46 -23.26
C ASN A 436 -35.53 44.11 -22.70
N PHE A 437 -34.52 43.28 -22.36
CA PHE A 437 -33.26 43.79 -21.83
C PHE A 437 -32.53 44.63 -22.87
N LYS A 438 -32.21 45.87 -22.49
CA LYS A 438 -31.50 46.86 -23.33
C LYS A 438 -30.30 47.39 -22.58
N LEU A 439 -29.19 47.55 -23.31
CA LEU A 439 -27.95 48.10 -22.78
C LEU A 439 -27.41 49.18 -23.72
N GLY A 440 -26.93 50.30 -23.19
CA GLY A 440 -26.37 51.38 -23.96
C GLY A 440 -25.32 52.16 -23.19
N GLU A 441 -24.58 53.05 -23.85
CA GLU A 441 -23.64 53.96 -23.17
C GLU A 441 -24.37 55.03 -22.38
N ASP A 442 -25.58 55.43 -22.84
CA ASP A 442 -26.52 56.32 -22.16
C ASP A 442 -27.97 55.87 -22.45
N ALA A 443 -28.93 56.56 -21.85
CA ALA A 443 -30.36 56.28 -22.05
C ALA A 443 -30.85 56.43 -23.50
N SER A 444 -30.19 57.26 -24.32
CA SER A 444 -30.52 57.46 -25.72
C SER A 444 -29.97 56.37 -26.66
N THR A 445 -28.92 55.66 -26.21
CA THR A 445 -28.24 54.61 -26.98
C THR A 445 -28.66 53.19 -26.61
N LEU A 446 -29.74 53.02 -25.82
CA LEU A 446 -30.25 51.74 -25.40
C LEU A 446 -30.68 50.90 -26.60
N THR A 447 -29.96 49.80 -26.85
CA THR A 447 -30.25 48.80 -27.88
C THR A 447 -30.49 47.46 -27.25
N GLN A 448 -31.28 46.60 -27.93
CA GLN A 448 -31.49 45.23 -27.47
C GLN A 448 -30.15 44.52 -27.27
N ALA A 449 -29.93 44.03 -26.07
CA ALA A 449 -28.73 43.30 -25.75
C ALA A 449 -28.84 41.84 -26.23
N ASP A 450 -27.71 41.22 -26.44
CA ASP A 450 -27.64 39.77 -26.71
C ASP A 450 -27.47 39.03 -25.40
N ASP A 451 -28.60 38.82 -24.71
CA ASP A 451 -28.69 38.17 -23.40
C ASP A 451 -28.40 36.66 -23.40
N ARG A 452 -28.14 36.10 -24.60
CA ARG A 452 -27.95 34.65 -24.76
C ARG A 452 -26.52 34.23 -25.06
N LYS A 453 -25.55 35.10 -24.86
CA LYS A 453 -24.18 34.70 -24.99
C LYS A 453 -23.85 33.66 -23.92
N SER A 454 -23.39 32.50 -24.39
CA SER A 454 -22.88 31.47 -23.51
C SER A 454 -21.70 31.98 -22.69
N ALA A 455 -21.54 31.48 -21.46
CA ALA A 455 -20.37 31.78 -20.65
C ALA A 455 -19.08 31.51 -21.45
N PRO A 456 -18.12 32.45 -21.42
CA PRO A 456 -16.87 32.28 -22.15
C PRO A 456 -16.10 31.06 -21.65
N THR A 457 -15.53 30.31 -22.59
CA THR A 457 -14.69 29.15 -22.21
C THR A 457 -13.30 29.60 -21.82
N PRO A 458 -12.62 28.90 -20.87
CA PRO A 458 -11.28 29.27 -20.41
C PRO A 458 -10.21 29.28 -21.52
N LYS A 459 -10.51 28.71 -22.68
CA LYS A 459 -9.58 28.56 -23.82
C LYS A 459 -9.57 29.76 -24.79
N GLN A 460 -10.42 30.74 -24.59
CA GLN A 460 -10.41 31.93 -25.45
C GLN A 460 -9.14 32.74 -25.18
N LYS A 461 -8.46 33.17 -26.26
CA LYS A 461 -7.30 34.05 -26.14
C LYS A 461 -7.78 35.41 -25.63
N PRO A 462 -7.07 36.01 -24.66
CA PRO A 462 -7.38 37.37 -24.19
C PRO A 462 -7.32 38.34 -25.35
N LEU A 463 -8.29 39.27 -25.40
CA LEU A 463 -8.22 40.41 -26.30
C LEU A 463 -6.97 41.25 -26.00
N PRO A 464 -6.36 41.94 -26.99
CA PRO A 464 -5.24 42.84 -26.74
C PRO A 464 -5.68 43.89 -25.73
N GLN A 465 -4.92 43.97 -24.64
CA GLN A 465 -5.27 44.74 -23.46
C GLN A 465 -5.10 46.24 -23.73
N LYS A 466 -6.20 46.93 -24.05
CA LYS A 466 -6.26 48.40 -24.14
C LYS A 466 -6.70 49.04 -22.83
N GLU A 467 -7.37 48.25 -21.95
CA GLU A 467 -7.90 48.71 -20.68
C GLU A 467 -6.84 48.67 -19.58
N ARG A 468 -6.91 49.66 -18.68
CA ARG A 468 -6.03 49.75 -17.50
C ARG A 468 -6.75 49.26 -16.26
N GLU A 469 -6.02 48.63 -15.37
CA GLU A 469 -6.52 48.18 -14.07
C GLU A 469 -7.15 49.37 -13.32
N GLY A 470 -8.35 49.17 -12.80
CA GLY A 470 -9.13 50.21 -12.12
C GLY A 470 -9.98 51.12 -13.04
N GLN A 471 -9.90 50.94 -14.36
CA GLN A 471 -10.77 51.67 -15.28
C GLN A 471 -12.24 51.31 -15.03
N THR A 472 -13.13 52.30 -15.03
CA THR A 472 -14.58 52.12 -14.87
C THR A 472 -15.34 52.53 -16.14
N LYS A 473 -16.44 51.82 -16.39
CA LYS A 473 -17.44 52.18 -17.41
C LYS A 473 -18.82 52.11 -16.80
N ALA A 474 -19.65 53.09 -17.11
CA ALA A 474 -21.06 53.12 -16.77
C ALA A 474 -21.88 52.81 -18.03
N LEU A 475 -22.84 51.93 -17.91
CA LEU A 475 -23.77 51.55 -18.98
C LEU A 475 -25.19 51.78 -18.50
N ALA A 476 -26.03 52.42 -19.31
CA ALA A 476 -27.47 52.46 -19.05
C ALA A 476 -28.10 51.09 -19.30
N ALA A 477 -28.96 50.63 -18.40
CA ALA A 477 -29.69 49.38 -18.52
C ALA A 477 -31.19 49.60 -18.31
N SER A 478 -32.00 48.89 -19.09
CA SER A 478 -33.46 48.86 -18.94
C SER A 478 -34.01 47.49 -19.26
N TYR A 479 -34.93 46.98 -18.41
CA TYR A 479 -35.59 45.71 -18.60
C TYR A 479 -36.88 45.61 -17.77
N TYR A 480 -37.71 44.63 -18.07
CA TYR A 480 -38.81 44.23 -17.22
C TYR A 480 -38.43 42.97 -16.45
N ARG A 481 -38.51 42.99 -15.12
CA ARG A 481 -38.45 41.81 -14.28
C ARG A 481 -39.85 41.25 -14.11
N VAL A 482 -40.05 40.00 -14.51
CA VAL A 482 -41.37 39.36 -14.52
C VAL A 482 -41.31 38.14 -13.59
N HIS A 483 -42.22 38.09 -12.63
CA HIS A 483 -42.33 36.94 -11.71
C HIS A 483 -43.76 36.85 -11.18
N ASN A 484 -44.10 35.69 -10.62
CA ASN A 484 -45.34 35.50 -9.87
C ASN A 484 -45.03 34.88 -8.49
N GLU A 485 -45.91 35.07 -7.52
CA GLU A 485 -45.76 34.53 -6.18
C GLU A 485 -46.32 33.12 -6.06
N GLY A 486 -47.02 32.63 -7.07
CA GLY A 486 -47.62 31.28 -7.15
C GLY A 486 -48.17 30.99 -8.53
N PRO A 487 -48.44 29.71 -8.87
CA PRO A 487 -48.91 29.32 -10.20
C PRO A 487 -50.26 29.95 -10.60
N GLN A 488 -51.02 30.38 -9.63
CA GLN A 488 -52.36 31.03 -9.83
C GLN A 488 -52.38 32.49 -9.34
N SER A 489 -51.21 33.06 -9.01
CA SER A 489 -51.08 34.42 -8.56
C SER A 489 -50.93 35.36 -9.76
N ASP A 490 -51.35 36.63 -9.59
CA ASP A 490 -51.13 37.66 -10.56
C ASP A 490 -49.65 37.81 -10.91
N ILE A 491 -49.38 38.24 -12.14
CA ILE A 491 -48.02 38.42 -12.64
C ILE A 491 -47.51 39.78 -12.16
N SER A 492 -46.46 39.77 -11.36
CA SER A 492 -45.76 40.95 -10.92
C SER A 492 -44.76 41.40 -12.01
N VAL A 493 -44.85 42.62 -12.41
CA VAL A 493 -44.00 43.20 -13.45
C VAL A 493 -43.31 44.44 -12.88
N GLU A 494 -42.01 44.44 -12.89
CA GLU A 494 -41.20 45.58 -12.48
C GLU A 494 -40.45 46.16 -13.69
N LYS A 495 -40.73 47.36 -14.05
CA LYS A 495 -39.95 48.13 -15.04
C LYS A 495 -38.72 48.66 -14.33
N VAL A 496 -37.54 48.15 -14.70
CA VAL A 496 -36.25 48.50 -14.08
C VAL A 496 -35.44 49.32 -15.06
N GLN A 497 -34.93 50.48 -14.61
CA GLN A 497 -34.06 51.35 -15.37
C GLN A 497 -32.96 51.91 -14.48
N GLY A 498 -31.78 52.12 -15.04
CA GLY A 498 -30.69 52.76 -14.28
C GLY A 498 -29.33 52.52 -14.90
N THR A 499 -28.31 52.60 -14.08
CA THR A 499 -26.91 52.52 -14.50
C THR A 499 -26.21 51.32 -13.89
N VAL A 500 -25.50 50.60 -14.73
CA VAL A 500 -24.62 49.49 -14.35
C VAL A 500 -23.18 49.95 -14.45
N THR A 501 -22.47 49.96 -13.35
CA THR A 501 -21.06 50.31 -13.30
C THR A 501 -20.19 49.06 -13.37
N LEU A 502 -19.26 49.05 -14.32
CA LEU A 502 -18.28 47.99 -14.47
C LEU A 502 -16.87 48.52 -14.19
N THR A 503 -16.06 47.73 -13.52
CA THR A 503 -14.66 48.03 -13.24
C THR A 503 -13.76 46.98 -13.85
N PHE A 504 -12.69 47.40 -14.53
CA PHE A 504 -11.68 46.48 -15.06
C PHE A 504 -10.71 46.07 -13.94
N ALA A 505 -10.74 44.80 -13.56
CA ALA A 505 -9.90 44.26 -12.49
C ALA A 505 -9.48 42.82 -12.80
N LYS A 506 -8.24 42.47 -12.48
CA LYS A 506 -7.68 41.12 -12.72
C LYS A 506 -7.85 40.67 -14.18
N LYS A 507 -7.53 41.58 -15.11
CA LYS A 507 -7.58 41.36 -16.58
C LYS A 507 -8.99 41.07 -17.14
N ARG A 508 -10.04 41.48 -16.48
CA ARG A 508 -11.42 41.33 -16.93
C ARG A 508 -12.32 42.46 -16.41
N TRP A 509 -13.41 42.71 -17.11
CA TRP A 509 -14.46 43.55 -16.63
C TRP A 509 -15.33 42.83 -15.60
N LEU A 510 -15.81 43.55 -14.59
CA LEU A 510 -16.68 43.05 -13.54
C LEU A 510 -17.74 44.07 -13.21
N VAL A 511 -18.99 43.68 -13.10
CA VAL A 511 -20.10 44.51 -12.61
C VAL A 511 -19.86 44.79 -11.12
N THR A 512 -19.66 46.06 -10.76
CA THR A 512 -19.29 46.46 -9.40
C THR A 512 -20.34 47.31 -8.72
N GLY A 513 -21.18 48.02 -9.48
CA GLY A 513 -22.25 48.87 -8.95
C GLY A 513 -23.53 48.74 -9.79
N LEU A 514 -24.66 48.82 -9.13
CA LEU A 514 -26.00 48.79 -9.72
C LEU A 514 -26.81 49.90 -9.09
N ASP A 515 -27.02 50.97 -9.84
CA ASP A 515 -27.91 52.08 -9.46
C ASP A 515 -29.19 51.98 -10.29
N LEU A 516 -30.14 51.23 -9.78
CA LEU A 516 -31.35 50.80 -10.48
C LEU A 516 -32.59 51.34 -9.75
N THR A 517 -33.51 51.90 -10.50
CA THR A 517 -34.85 52.29 -10.04
C THR A 517 -35.88 51.34 -10.64
N SER A 518 -36.90 50.98 -9.88
CA SER A 518 -37.97 50.08 -10.34
C SER A 518 -39.35 50.73 -10.14
N GLN A 519 -40.23 50.52 -11.12
CA GLN A 519 -41.66 50.81 -11.03
C GLN A 519 -42.40 49.46 -11.08
N GLN A 520 -43.15 49.19 -10.02
CA GLN A 520 -43.90 47.94 -9.91
C GLN A 520 -45.31 48.12 -10.47
N SER A 521 -45.77 47.12 -11.21
CA SER A 521 -47.14 46.97 -11.68
C SER A 521 -47.56 45.50 -11.55
N SER A 522 -48.83 45.22 -11.48
CA SER A 522 -49.37 43.85 -11.51
C SER A 522 -50.23 43.65 -12.75
N CYS A 523 -50.20 42.45 -13.29
CA CYS A 523 -51.05 42.03 -14.37
C CYS A 523 -51.92 40.87 -13.87
N SER A 524 -53.24 41.01 -13.95
CA SER A 524 -54.16 39.93 -13.59
C SER A 524 -53.85 38.68 -14.44
N LEU A 525 -53.60 37.56 -13.77
CA LEU A 525 -53.30 36.32 -14.46
C LEU A 525 -54.46 35.90 -15.37
N LYS A 526 -55.69 35.99 -14.88
CA LYS A 526 -56.88 35.62 -15.66
C LYS A 526 -57.01 36.48 -16.90
N GLU A 527 -56.92 37.81 -16.77
CA GLU A 527 -57.00 38.75 -17.92
C GLU A 527 -55.88 38.52 -18.92
N PHE A 528 -54.68 38.18 -18.47
CA PHE A 528 -53.58 37.86 -19.32
C PHE A 528 -53.80 36.55 -20.11
N LEU A 529 -54.28 35.48 -19.42
CA LEU A 529 -54.55 34.19 -20.08
C LEU A 529 -55.67 34.33 -21.11
N ASP A 530 -56.76 35.03 -20.77
CA ASP A 530 -57.86 35.30 -21.69
C ASP A 530 -57.41 36.11 -22.91
N ALA A 531 -56.58 37.12 -22.70
CA ALA A 531 -56.01 37.93 -23.80
C ALA A 531 -55.03 37.12 -24.68
N ARG A 532 -54.23 36.20 -24.06
CA ARG A 532 -53.34 35.29 -24.79
C ARG A 532 -54.10 34.31 -25.65
N GLU A 533 -55.14 33.72 -25.11
CA GLU A 533 -56.01 32.80 -25.85
C GLU A 533 -56.69 33.49 -27.03
N ALA A 534 -57.25 34.70 -26.79
CA ALA A 534 -57.84 35.49 -27.85
C ALA A 534 -56.81 35.84 -28.97
N ALA A 535 -55.59 36.27 -28.57
CA ALA A 535 -54.53 36.57 -29.55
C ALA A 535 -54.08 35.33 -30.36
N LEU A 536 -53.97 34.14 -29.71
CA LEU A 536 -53.66 32.89 -30.39
C LEU A 536 -54.75 32.48 -31.40
N ASN A 537 -56.00 32.61 -31.00
CA ASN A 537 -57.13 32.31 -31.89
C ASN A 537 -57.16 33.24 -33.10
N GLU A 538 -56.95 34.55 -32.91
CA GLU A 538 -56.90 35.51 -33.99
C GLU A 538 -55.69 35.36 -34.92
N CYS A 539 -54.56 34.82 -34.39
CA CYS A 539 -53.35 34.53 -35.14
C CYS A 539 -53.25 33.09 -35.65
N ALA A 540 -54.37 32.37 -35.71
CA ALA A 540 -54.45 30.98 -36.18
C ALA A 540 -53.44 30.04 -35.47
N GLY A 541 -53.17 30.25 -34.19
CA GLY A 541 -52.24 29.44 -33.36
C GLY A 541 -50.78 29.84 -33.48
N ASP A 542 -50.42 30.85 -34.27
CA ASP A 542 -49.03 31.33 -34.36
C ASP A 542 -48.65 32.11 -33.08
N ALA A 543 -47.88 31.49 -32.23
CA ALA A 543 -47.46 32.07 -30.93
C ALA A 543 -46.57 33.31 -31.09
N LEU A 544 -45.80 33.46 -32.15
CA LEU A 544 -44.96 34.63 -32.41
C LEU A 544 -45.81 35.86 -32.81
N LEU A 545 -46.81 35.66 -33.68
CA LEU A 545 -47.74 36.70 -34.06
C LEU A 545 -48.65 37.10 -32.89
N ALA A 546 -49.13 36.11 -32.10
CA ALA A 546 -49.90 36.36 -30.88
C ALA A 546 -49.12 37.17 -29.85
N ALA A 547 -47.83 36.88 -29.64
CA ALA A 547 -46.96 37.64 -28.76
C ALA A 547 -46.79 39.10 -29.19
N ARG A 548 -46.66 39.38 -30.49
CA ARG A 548 -46.62 40.74 -31.01
C ARG A 548 -47.92 41.51 -30.70
N LYS A 549 -49.02 40.86 -30.85
CA LYS A 549 -50.34 41.49 -30.55
C LYS A 549 -50.51 41.75 -29.05
N LEU A 550 -50.09 40.78 -28.20
CA LEU A 550 -50.08 40.96 -26.75
C LEU A 550 -49.18 42.10 -26.29
N LYS A 551 -48.08 42.36 -27.00
CA LYS A 551 -47.14 43.42 -26.68
C LYS A 551 -47.74 44.84 -26.83
N GLU A 552 -48.77 45.01 -27.65
CA GLU A 552 -49.51 46.26 -27.75
C GLU A 552 -50.24 46.61 -26.45
N LYS A 553 -50.66 45.57 -25.70
CA LYS A 553 -51.37 45.74 -24.41
C LYS A 553 -50.44 45.62 -23.19
N TYR A 554 -49.41 44.79 -23.29
CA TYR A 554 -48.50 44.47 -22.20
C TYR A 554 -47.04 44.73 -22.60
N GLU A 555 -46.46 45.87 -22.17
CA GLU A 555 -45.10 46.29 -22.51
C GLU A 555 -44.01 45.26 -22.14
N TRP A 556 -44.28 44.43 -21.13
CA TRP A 556 -43.34 43.42 -20.65
C TRP A 556 -43.22 42.16 -21.55
N ILE A 557 -44.12 41.98 -22.49
CA ILE A 557 -44.07 40.88 -23.43
C ILE A 557 -42.69 40.86 -24.13
N PRO A 558 -42.01 39.68 -24.21
CA PRO A 558 -40.70 39.60 -24.79
C PRO A 558 -40.61 40.13 -26.21
N SER A 559 -39.43 40.58 -26.62
CA SER A 559 -39.15 41.02 -27.97
C SER A 559 -39.22 39.86 -28.96
N ASP A 560 -39.37 40.17 -30.26
CA ASP A 560 -39.37 39.18 -31.34
C ASP A 560 -38.15 38.30 -31.32
N LYS A 561 -36.99 38.84 -30.93
CA LYS A 561 -35.74 38.12 -30.81
C LYS A 561 -35.78 37.11 -29.64
N GLU A 562 -36.28 37.50 -28.47
CA GLU A 562 -36.45 36.66 -27.29
C GLU A 562 -37.48 35.55 -27.59
N MET A 563 -38.58 35.88 -28.24
CA MET A 563 -39.61 34.91 -28.64
C MET A 563 -39.10 33.88 -29.69
N ALA A 564 -38.33 34.35 -30.67
CA ALA A 564 -37.71 33.42 -31.67
C ALA A 564 -36.76 32.42 -31.03
N ALA A 565 -36.05 32.85 -30.00
CA ALA A 565 -35.17 31.94 -29.28
C ALA A 565 -35.92 30.97 -28.35
N ALA A 566 -37.02 31.40 -27.72
CA ALA A 566 -37.90 30.51 -26.95
C ALA A 566 -38.48 29.38 -27.84
N ARG A 567 -38.81 29.73 -29.08
CA ARG A 567 -39.21 28.75 -30.08
C ARG A 567 -38.13 27.68 -30.31
N ILE A 568 -36.89 28.10 -30.60
CA ILE A 568 -35.78 27.19 -30.86
C ILE A 568 -35.50 26.29 -29.63
N GLU A 569 -35.53 26.86 -28.45
CA GLU A 569 -35.32 26.12 -27.21
C GLU A 569 -36.41 25.07 -26.99
N THR A 570 -37.67 25.44 -27.18
CA THR A 570 -38.81 24.54 -27.04
C THR A 570 -38.76 23.38 -28.06
N GLU A 571 -38.50 23.70 -29.32
CA GLU A 571 -38.36 22.69 -30.40
C GLU A 571 -37.17 21.73 -30.14
N THR A 572 -36.08 22.24 -29.55
CA THR A 572 -34.91 21.43 -29.22
C THR A 572 -35.21 20.47 -28.07
N ARG A 573 -35.93 20.94 -27.03
CA ARG A 573 -36.34 20.07 -25.91
C ARG A 573 -37.30 18.95 -26.36
N MET A 574 -38.30 19.30 -27.16
CA MET A 574 -39.27 18.30 -27.68
C MET A 574 -38.64 17.21 -28.56
N ARG A 575 -37.46 17.48 -29.13
CA ARG A 575 -36.70 16.44 -29.90
C ARG A 575 -35.83 15.55 -29.03
N GLN A 576 -35.59 15.94 -27.78
CA GLN A 576 -34.76 15.20 -26.84
C GLN A 576 -35.61 14.32 -25.88
N GLU A 577 -36.87 14.67 -25.70
CA GLU A 577 -37.90 13.85 -25.05
C GLU A 577 -38.52 12.84 -26.05
#